data_27b4cc20ea86981809e9095e75e1974e
#
_entry.id   27b4cc20ea86981809e9095e75e1974e
#
_cell.length_a   1.000
_cell.length_b   1.000
_cell.length_c   1.000
_cell.angle_alpha   90.00
_cell.angle_beta   90.00
_cell.angle_gamma   90.00
#
_symmetry.space_group_name_H-M   'P 1'
#
loop_
_entity.id
_entity.type
_entity.pdbx_description
1 polymer ?
#
loop_
_entity_poly.entity_id
_entity_poly.type
_entity_poly.pdbx_seq_one_letter_code
_entity_poly.pdbx_strand_id
1 'polypeptide(L)'
;ILSCWKDAVQKGGKDAWKEHALDFLRASNYAGIAFGHAGCAAVHAMAYPLGGVHHIPHGQANQLMFADVMRKYQQKKPVGKINQLEELLAAELGTPPVFALNALYELMDDVLKKAPLREHGVTEDELPVFAKSVIETQQRLLGNNYVELTEEDLLHIYKKAF
;
A
#
# COMPACT_ATOMS: atom_id res chain seq x y z
N ILE A 1 -10.95 3.63 10.26
CA ILE A 1 -11.09 3.48 8.81
C ILE A 1 -11.47 2.05 8.42
N LEU A 2 -10.83 1.02 9.00
CA LEU A 2 -11.11 -0.39 8.67
C LEU A 2 -12.56 -0.78 8.93
N SER A 3 -13.14 -0.36 10.05
CA SER A 3 -14.56 -0.57 10.38
C SER A 3 -15.50 0.05 9.34
N CYS A 4 -15.18 1.26 8.87
CA CYS A 4 -15.98 1.93 7.83
C CYS A 4 -15.83 1.22 6.47
N TRP A 5 -14.64 0.73 6.13
CA TRP A 5 -14.45 -0.07 4.92
C TRP A 5 -15.25 -1.37 4.96
N LYS A 6 -15.16 -2.12 6.06
CA LYS A 6 -15.93 -3.38 6.25
C LYS A 6 -17.44 -3.14 6.08
N ASP A 7 -17.97 -2.10 6.75
CA ASP A 7 -19.38 -1.77 6.68
C ASP A 7 -19.81 -1.34 5.27
N ALA A 8 -19.04 -0.45 4.63
CA ALA A 8 -19.34 0.02 3.28
C ALA A 8 -19.24 -1.10 2.22
N VAL A 9 -18.27 -2.00 2.33
CA VAL A 9 -18.13 -3.17 1.45
C VAL A 9 -19.30 -4.13 1.67
N GLN A 10 -19.66 -4.41 2.93
CA GLN A 10 -20.76 -5.32 3.27
C GLN A 10 -22.11 -4.80 2.80
N LYS A 11 -22.40 -3.51 2.96
CA LYS A 11 -23.65 -2.88 2.51
C LYS A 11 -23.73 -2.75 1.00
N GLY A 12 -22.60 -2.50 0.36
CA GLY A 12 -22.50 -2.24 -1.08
C GLY A 12 -23.12 -0.91 -1.53
N GLY A 13 -22.77 -0.52 -2.77
CA GLY A 13 -23.31 0.68 -3.40
C GLY A 13 -22.67 2.01 -2.94
N LYS A 14 -22.92 3.06 -3.72
CA LYS A 14 -22.29 4.38 -3.50
C LYS A 14 -22.74 5.08 -2.21
N ASP A 15 -23.95 4.81 -1.76
CA ASP A 15 -24.51 5.48 -0.58
C ASP A 15 -23.92 4.96 0.72
N ALA A 16 -23.52 3.67 0.79
CA ALA A 16 -22.81 3.11 1.93
C ALA A 16 -21.49 3.87 2.22
N TRP A 17 -20.78 4.31 1.19
CA TRP A 17 -19.57 5.13 1.35
C TRP A 17 -19.88 6.54 1.87
N LYS A 18 -20.99 7.13 1.44
CA LYS A 18 -21.42 8.47 1.89
C LYS A 18 -21.75 8.52 3.37
N GLU A 19 -22.32 7.45 3.92
CA GLU A 19 -22.63 7.35 5.35
C GLU A 19 -21.40 7.55 6.23
N HIS A 20 -20.22 7.12 5.74
CA HIS A 20 -18.93 7.23 6.44
C HIS A 20 -18.08 8.43 6.02
N ALA A 21 -18.60 9.36 5.21
CA ALA A 21 -17.82 10.45 4.64
C ALA A 21 -17.07 11.28 5.69
N LEU A 22 -17.72 11.59 6.83
CA LEU A 22 -17.10 12.35 7.92
C LEU A 22 -16.01 11.55 8.63
N ASP A 23 -16.21 10.25 8.82
CA ASP A 23 -15.22 9.38 9.47
C ASP A 23 -14.02 9.15 8.57
N PHE A 24 -14.22 9.01 7.25
CA PHE A 24 -13.12 8.99 6.28
C PHE A 24 -12.32 10.30 6.29
N LEU A 25 -13.00 11.45 6.35
CA LEU A 25 -12.33 12.75 6.44
C LEU A 25 -11.50 12.88 7.72
N ARG A 26 -12.06 12.49 8.87
CA ARG A 26 -11.36 12.47 10.16
C ARG A 26 -10.16 11.52 10.13
N ALA A 27 -10.34 10.29 9.62
CA ALA A 27 -9.28 9.31 9.51
C ALA A 27 -8.16 9.78 8.58
N SER A 28 -8.51 10.41 7.46
CA SER A 28 -7.54 11.01 6.52
C SER A 28 -6.72 12.13 7.21
N ASN A 29 -7.37 13.00 7.99
CA ASN A 29 -6.69 14.05 8.74
C ASN A 29 -5.72 13.46 9.79
N TYR A 30 -6.14 12.45 10.55
CA TYR A 30 -5.26 11.78 11.52
C TYR A 30 -4.09 11.05 10.84
N ALA A 31 -4.34 10.40 9.70
CA ALA A 31 -3.28 9.80 8.90
C ALA A 31 -2.28 10.86 8.42
N GLY A 32 -2.77 12.02 7.96
CA GLY A 32 -1.93 13.14 7.54
C GLY A 32 -1.01 13.63 8.66
N ILE A 33 -1.54 13.78 9.89
CA ILE A 33 -0.74 14.15 11.06
C ILE A 33 0.30 13.07 11.37
N ALA A 34 -0.09 11.80 11.36
CA ALA A 34 0.80 10.67 11.67
C ALA A 34 1.95 10.55 10.67
N PHE A 35 1.67 10.54 9.37
CA PHE A 35 2.74 10.41 8.37
C PHE A 35 3.57 11.69 8.21
N GLY A 36 3.05 12.86 8.57
CA GLY A 36 3.80 14.10 8.65
C GLY A 36 5.00 13.99 9.61
N HIS A 37 4.87 13.19 10.67
CA HIS A 37 5.96 12.89 11.61
C HIS A 37 6.76 11.64 11.23
N ALA A 38 6.09 10.57 10.82
CA ALA A 38 6.74 9.29 10.51
C ALA A 38 7.42 9.26 9.13
N GLY A 39 6.99 10.12 8.22
CA GLY A 39 7.40 10.10 6.82
C GLY A 39 6.70 9.02 6.00
N CYS A 40 6.83 9.12 4.68
CA CYS A 40 6.44 8.07 3.74
C CYS A 40 7.67 7.20 3.41
N ALA A 41 7.42 5.98 2.92
CA ALA A 41 8.46 4.99 2.65
C ALA A 41 8.30 4.37 1.24
N ALA A 42 8.72 3.12 1.04
CA ALA A 42 8.80 2.48 -0.27
C ALA A 42 7.47 2.46 -1.06
N VAL A 43 6.32 2.29 -0.40
CA VAL A 43 5.02 2.32 -1.08
C VAL A 43 4.85 3.61 -1.89
N HIS A 44 5.09 4.76 -1.26
CA HIS A 44 5.01 6.06 -1.93
C HIS A 44 6.13 6.25 -2.95
N ALA A 45 7.36 5.84 -2.61
CA ALA A 45 8.49 5.94 -3.52
C ALA A 45 8.22 5.19 -4.84
N MET A 46 7.67 3.98 -4.76
CA MET A 46 7.34 3.15 -5.91
C MET A 46 6.07 3.62 -6.66
N ALA A 47 5.17 4.33 -5.99
CA ALA A 47 3.97 4.89 -6.61
C ALA A 47 4.28 6.10 -7.52
N TYR A 48 5.37 6.84 -7.28
CA TYR A 48 5.68 8.05 -8.03
C TYR A 48 5.89 7.84 -9.54
N PRO A 49 6.68 6.86 -10.01
CA PRO A 49 6.78 6.60 -11.45
C PRO A 49 5.43 6.26 -12.08
N LEU A 50 4.60 5.48 -11.38
CA LEU A 50 3.28 5.08 -11.86
C LEU A 50 2.34 6.29 -12.06
N GLY A 51 2.35 7.23 -11.11
CA GLY A 51 1.60 8.47 -11.23
C GLY A 51 2.19 9.44 -12.24
N GLY A 52 3.52 9.56 -12.29
CA GLY A 52 4.22 10.52 -13.16
C GLY A 52 4.19 10.16 -14.64
N VAL A 53 4.30 8.87 -14.96
CA VAL A 53 4.36 8.38 -16.35
C VAL A 53 2.99 7.94 -16.86
N HIS A 54 2.27 7.15 -16.07
CA HIS A 54 1.00 6.55 -16.49
C HIS A 54 -0.23 7.25 -15.92
N HIS A 55 -0.05 8.37 -15.20
CA HIS A 55 -1.13 9.17 -14.62
C HIS A 55 -2.09 8.38 -13.73
N ILE A 56 -1.60 7.30 -13.11
CA ILE A 56 -2.39 6.52 -12.14
C ILE A 56 -2.65 7.40 -10.92
N PRO A 57 -3.90 7.55 -10.47
CA PRO A 57 -4.23 8.35 -9.29
C PRO A 57 -3.41 7.92 -8.07
N HIS A 58 -2.91 8.89 -7.29
CA HIS A 58 -1.95 8.64 -6.21
C HIS A 58 -2.39 7.55 -5.23
N GLY A 59 -3.64 7.58 -4.77
CA GLY A 59 -4.18 6.56 -3.87
C GLY A 59 -4.21 5.17 -4.49
N GLN A 60 -4.55 5.07 -5.78
CA GLN A 60 -4.54 3.83 -6.53
C GLN A 60 -3.12 3.30 -6.75
N ALA A 61 -2.16 4.17 -7.12
CA ALA A 61 -0.77 3.79 -7.28
C ALA A 61 -0.17 3.25 -5.96
N ASN A 62 -0.50 3.87 -4.82
CA ASN A 62 -0.10 3.36 -3.51
C ASN A 62 -0.74 2.00 -3.21
N GLN A 63 -2.03 1.82 -3.50
CA GLN A 63 -2.73 0.56 -3.30
C GLN A 63 -2.12 -0.57 -4.14
N LEU A 64 -1.73 -0.29 -5.40
CA LEU A 64 -1.08 -1.27 -6.28
C LEU A 64 0.25 -1.79 -5.70
N MET A 65 1.01 -0.95 -5.01
CA MET A 65 2.33 -1.30 -4.45
C MET A 65 2.25 -1.86 -3.02
N PHE A 66 1.20 -1.53 -2.25
CA PHE A 66 1.16 -1.74 -0.81
C PHE A 66 1.40 -3.20 -0.40
N ALA A 67 0.62 -4.14 -0.92
CA ALA A 67 0.68 -5.52 -0.49
C ALA A 67 2.05 -6.17 -0.77
N ASP A 68 2.64 -5.91 -1.94
CA ASP A 68 3.89 -6.53 -2.34
C ASP A 68 5.10 -5.91 -1.62
N VAL A 69 5.06 -4.62 -1.29
CA VAL A 69 6.03 -3.99 -0.40
C VAL A 69 5.94 -4.59 1.01
N MET A 70 4.75 -4.72 1.57
CA MET A 70 4.58 -5.30 2.91
C MET A 70 5.03 -6.77 2.97
N ARG A 71 4.72 -7.57 1.95
CA ARG A 71 5.23 -8.95 1.82
C ARG A 71 6.75 -8.99 1.76
N LYS A 72 7.38 -8.05 1.06
CA LYS A 72 8.84 -7.93 1.02
C LYS A 72 9.40 -7.59 2.41
N TYR A 73 8.76 -6.71 3.16
CA TYR A 73 9.15 -6.41 4.54
C TYR A 73 9.05 -7.63 5.45
N GLN A 74 7.93 -8.40 5.37
CA GLN A 74 7.80 -9.65 6.13
C GLN A 74 8.89 -10.66 5.76
N GLN A 75 9.21 -10.80 4.47
CA GLN A 75 10.25 -11.70 3.99
C GLN A 75 11.63 -11.34 4.54
N LYS A 76 11.99 -10.05 4.53
CA LYS A 76 13.33 -9.58 4.96
C LYS A 76 13.47 -9.47 6.49
N LYS A 77 12.38 -9.13 7.19
CA LYS A 77 12.39 -8.97 8.66
C LYS A 77 11.02 -9.33 9.23
N PRO A 78 10.75 -10.63 9.46
CA PRO A 78 9.44 -11.12 9.90
C PRO A 78 9.10 -10.79 11.36
N VAL A 79 9.99 -10.15 12.11
CA VAL A 79 9.82 -9.85 13.55
C VAL A 79 9.99 -8.36 13.84
N GLY A 80 9.37 -7.89 14.92
CA GLY A 80 9.46 -6.50 15.37
C GLY A 80 8.18 -5.70 15.06
N LYS A 81 8.29 -4.51 14.48
CA LYS A 81 7.11 -3.66 14.20
C LYS A 81 6.08 -4.31 13.30
N ILE A 82 6.48 -5.21 12.41
CA ILE A 82 5.55 -5.94 11.55
C ILE A 82 4.59 -6.82 12.36
N ASN A 83 5.10 -7.49 13.41
CA ASN A 83 4.25 -8.30 14.29
C ASN A 83 3.27 -7.44 15.09
N GLN A 84 3.72 -6.27 15.58
CA GLN A 84 2.84 -5.31 16.27
C GLN A 84 1.71 -4.84 15.34
N LEU A 85 2.01 -4.60 14.06
CA LEU A 85 1.01 -4.26 13.06
C LEU A 85 0.04 -5.43 12.84
N GLU A 86 0.54 -6.66 12.72
CA GLU A 86 -0.29 -7.86 12.57
C GLU A 86 -1.24 -8.06 13.77
N GLU A 87 -0.77 -7.85 14.99
CA GLU A 87 -1.59 -7.91 16.21
C GLU A 87 -2.70 -6.85 16.21
N LEU A 88 -2.37 -5.60 15.87
CA LEU A 88 -3.34 -4.51 15.77
C LEU A 88 -4.40 -4.80 14.68
N LEU A 89 -3.97 -5.24 13.51
CA LEU A 89 -4.87 -5.59 12.41
C LEU A 89 -5.74 -6.80 12.76
N ALA A 90 -5.18 -7.79 13.45
CA ALA A 90 -5.91 -8.97 13.91
C ALA A 90 -7.09 -8.60 14.82
N ALA A 91 -6.87 -7.69 15.77
CA ALA A 91 -7.92 -7.19 16.65
C ALA A 91 -9.03 -6.47 15.90
N GLU A 92 -8.67 -5.62 14.92
CA GLU A 92 -9.63 -4.82 14.13
C GLU A 92 -10.38 -5.66 13.07
N LEU A 93 -9.70 -6.65 12.48
CA LEU A 93 -10.26 -7.48 11.41
C LEU A 93 -10.94 -8.75 11.91
N GLY A 94 -10.72 -9.12 13.18
CA GLY A 94 -11.30 -10.33 13.78
C GLY A 94 -10.68 -11.62 13.24
N THR A 95 -9.36 -11.62 13.00
CA THR A 95 -8.61 -12.75 12.42
C THR A 95 -7.36 -13.03 13.26
N PRO A 96 -6.78 -14.25 13.19
CA PRO A 96 -5.48 -14.51 13.82
C PRO A 96 -4.37 -13.60 13.25
N PRO A 97 -3.37 -13.17 14.06
CA PRO A 97 -2.30 -12.26 13.61
C PRO A 97 -1.58 -12.72 12.34
N VAL A 98 -1.32 -14.00 12.19
CA VAL A 98 -0.65 -14.59 11.01
C VAL A 98 -1.41 -14.37 9.70
N PHE A 99 -2.72 -14.13 9.75
CA PHE A 99 -3.56 -13.86 8.58
C PHE A 99 -3.95 -12.39 8.45
N ALA A 100 -3.60 -11.54 9.41
CA ALA A 100 -4.12 -10.18 9.51
C ALA A 100 -3.75 -9.30 8.30
N LEU A 101 -2.52 -9.38 7.80
CA LEU A 101 -2.10 -8.65 6.59
C LEU A 101 -2.81 -9.16 5.35
N ASN A 102 -3.02 -10.47 5.21
CA ASN A 102 -3.77 -11.01 4.07
C ASN A 102 -5.24 -10.56 4.11
N ALA A 103 -5.88 -10.58 5.29
CA ALA A 103 -7.23 -10.06 5.45
C ALA A 103 -7.34 -8.55 5.12
N LEU A 104 -6.30 -7.78 5.45
CA LEU A 104 -6.21 -6.38 5.03
C LEU A 104 -6.12 -6.24 3.50
N TYR A 105 -5.29 -7.06 2.84
CA TYR A 105 -5.15 -7.00 1.37
C TYR A 105 -6.46 -7.37 0.67
N GLU A 106 -7.18 -8.37 1.15
CA GLU A 106 -8.50 -8.76 0.65
C GLU A 106 -9.50 -7.62 0.82
N LEU A 107 -9.59 -7.02 2.00
CA LEU A 107 -10.45 -5.86 2.25
C LEU A 107 -10.09 -4.66 1.34
N MET A 108 -8.79 -4.40 1.13
CA MET A 108 -8.36 -3.33 0.21
C MET A 108 -8.76 -3.62 -1.23
N ASP A 109 -8.73 -4.88 -1.66
CA ASP A 109 -9.17 -5.29 -3.00
C ASP A 109 -10.69 -5.19 -3.17
N ASP A 110 -11.45 -5.46 -2.11
CA ASP A 110 -12.90 -5.24 -2.07
C ASP A 110 -13.27 -3.75 -2.15
N VAL A 111 -12.46 -2.88 -1.53
CA VAL A 111 -12.65 -1.41 -1.59
C VAL A 111 -12.29 -0.86 -2.97
N LEU A 112 -11.17 -1.27 -3.51
CA LEU A 112 -10.66 -0.87 -4.83
C LEU A 112 -9.93 -2.05 -5.45
N LYS A 113 -10.57 -2.68 -6.42
CA LYS A 113 -10.01 -3.87 -7.08
C LYS A 113 -8.65 -3.57 -7.69
N LYS A 114 -7.66 -4.36 -7.31
CA LYS A 114 -6.30 -4.27 -7.85
C LYS A 114 -6.28 -4.85 -9.26
N ALA A 115 -5.90 -4.02 -10.24
CA ALA A 115 -5.60 -4.48 -11.60
C ALA A 115 -4.07 -4.59 -11.77
N PRO A 116 -3.56 -5.54 -12.58
CA PRO A 116 -2.15 -5.60 -12.92
C PRO A 116 -1.63 -4.31 -13.55
N LEU A 117 -0.36 -3.97 -13.35
CA LEU A 117 0.23 -2.74 -13.91
C LEU A 117 0.10 -2.64 -15.43
N ARG A 118 0.15 -3.77 -16.14
CA ARG A 118 -0.06 -3.81 -17.59
C ARG A 118 -1.44 -3.29 -18.05
N GLU A 119 -2.46 -3.43 -17.21
CA GLU A 119 -3.80 -2.89 -17.51
C GLU A 119 -3.86 -1.36 -17.35
N HIS A 120 -2.86 -0.78 -16.68
CA HIS A 120 -2.66 0.66 -16.57
C HIS A 120 -1.70 1.22 -17.63
N GLY A 121 -1.33 0.42 -18.64
CA GLY A 121 -0.45 0.82 -19.73
C GLY A 121 1.04 0.72 -19.43
N VAL A 122 1.43 0.21 -18.26
CA VAL A 122 2.84 -0.05 -17.92
C VAL A 122 3.35 -1.20 -18.79
N THR A 123 4.57 -1.07 -19.31
CA THR A 123 5.25 -2.11 -20.09
C THR A 123 6.32 -2.82 -19.27
N GLU A 124 6.67 -4.04 -19.66
CA GLU A 124 7.68 -4.82 -18.93
C GLU A 124 9.06 -4.15 -18.92
N ASP A 125 9.42 -3.48 -20.02
CA ASP A 125 10.69 -2.76 -20.19
C ASP A 125 10.82 -1.54 -19.26
N GLU A 126 9.70 -0.97 -18.80
CA GLU A 126 9.69 0.15 -17.86
C GLU A 126 10.00 -0.27 -16.42
N LEU A 127 9.74 -1.53 -16.04
CA LEU A 127 9.91 -1.98 -14.65
C LEU A 127 11.33 -1.80 -14.12
N PRO A 128 12.40 -2.17 -14.84
CA PRO A 128 13.75 -1.90 -14.37
C PRO A 128 14.08 -0.40 -14.36
N VAL A 129 13.52 0.38 -15.27
CA VAL A 129 13.71 1.85 -15.30
C VAL A 129 13.08 2.48 -14.06
N PHE A 130 11.88 2.05 -13.68
CA PHE A 130 11.20 2.53 -12.47
C PHE A 130 11.97 2.13 -11.19
N ALA A 131 12.42 0.88 -11.08
CA ALA A 131 13.19 0.41 -9.92
C ALA A 131 14.47 1.24 -9.74
N LYS A 132 15.23 1.45 -10.81
CA LYS A 132 16.44 2.28 -10.81
C LYS A 132 16.14 3.73 -10.45
N SER A 133 15.12 4.33 -11.07
CA SER A 133 14.72 5.72 -10.80
C SER A 133 14.34 5.92 -9.33
N VAL A 134 13.61 4.96 -8.72
CA VAL A 134 13.23 5.02 -7.30
C VAL A 134 14.48 5.00 -6.42
N ILE A 135 15.45 4.13 -6.68
CA ILE A 135 16.72 4.07 -5.92
C ILE A 135 17.49 5.39 -6.06
N GLU A 136 17.58 5.96 -7.26
CA GLU A 136 18.37 7.16 -7.50
C GLU A 136 17.72 8.44 -6.95
N THR A 137 16.37 8.55 -7.00
CA THR A 137 15.68 9.81 -6.76
C THR A 137 14.88 9.86 -5.45
N GLN A 138 14.56 8.69 -4.85
CA GLN A 138 13.66 8.63 -3.68
C GLN A 138 14.37 8.23 -2.37
N GLN A 139 15.66 8.54 -2.24
CA GLN A 139 16.46 8.19 -1.06
C GLN A 139 15.86 8.68 0.26
N ARG A 140 15.23 9.87 0.25
CA ARG A 140 14.55 10.43 1.43
C ARG A 140 13.41 9.53 1.93
N LEU A 141 12.64 8.95 1.01
CA LEU A 141 11.53 8.05 1.36
C LEU A 141 12.06 6.66 1.72
N LEU A 142 13.03 6.15 0.96
CA LEU A 142 13.62 4.85 1.22
C LEU A 142 14.36 4.81 2.57
N GLY A 143 14.89 5.94 3.04
CA GLY A 143 15.50 6.07 4.37
C GLY A 143 14.51 5.86 5.53
N ASN A 144 13.21 5.97 5.30
CA ASN A 144 12.15 5.70 6.29
C ASN A 144 11.67 4.24 6.27
N ASN A 145 12.24 3.39 5.41
CA ASN A 145 11.80 2.01 5.30
C ASN A 145 12.01 1.21 6.59
N TYR A 146 11.13 0.26 6.81
CA TYR A 146 11.25 -0.73 7.89
C TYR A 146 12.51 -1.61 7.74
N VAL A 147 12.88 -1.92 6.50
CA VAL A 147 14.10 -2.62 6.11
C VAL A 147 14.66 -1.97 4.85
N GLU A 148 15.97 -2.09 4.65
CA GLU A 148 16.60 -1.66 3.41
C GLU A 148 16.11 -2.48 2.23
N LEU A 149 15.74 -1.80 1.14
CA LEU A 149 15.34 -2.40 -0.14
C LEU A 149 16.36 -2.05 -1.20
N THR A 150 16.82 -3.08 -1.92
CA THR A 150 17.72 -2.93 -3.06
C THR A 150 16.94 -2.66 -4.35
N GLU A 151 17.61 -2.25 -5.41
CA GLU A 151 17.01 -2.11 -6.75
C GLU A 151 16.38 -3.43 -7.20
N GLU A 152 17.03 -4.57 -6.92
CA GLU A 152 16.50 -5.90 -7.23
C GLU A 152 15.22 -6.20 -6.46
N ASP A 153 15.12 -5.81 -5.17
CA ASP A 153 13.90 -5.93 -4.38
C ASP A 153 12.74 -5.13 -5.01
N LEU A 154 13.01 -3.87 -5.41
CA LEU A 154 12.02 -3.01 -6.05
C LEU A 154 11.57 -3.56 -7.40
N LEU A 155 12.51 -4.02 -8.22
CA LEU A 155 12.20 -4.66 -9.50
C LEU A 155 11.33 -5.92 -9.30
N HIS A 156 11.65 -6.73 -8.28
CA HIS A 156 10.83 -7.90 -7.96
C HIS A 156 9.41 -7.53 -7.56
N ILE A 157 9.23 -6.45 -6.78
CA ILE A 157 7.91 -5.94 -6.38
C ILE A 157 7.12 -5.48 -7.62
N TYR A 158 7.74 -4.69 -8.52
CA TYR A 158 7.09 -4.26 -9.76
C TYR A 158 6.68 -5.45 -10.65
N LYS A 159 7.56 -6.45 -10.81
CA LYS A 159 7.24 -7.67 -11.57
C LYS A 159 6.07 -8.46 -11.00
N LYS A 160 5.91 -8.47 -9.67
CA LYS A 160 4.74 -9.11 -9.03
C LYS A 160 3.44 -8.36 -9.26
N ALA A 161 3.52 -7.05 -9.41
CA ALA A 161 2.36 -6.21 -9.65
C ALA A 161 2.00 -6.11 -11.14
N PHE A 162 2.90 -6.53 -12.06
CA PHE A 162 2.74 -6.49 -13.51
C PHE A 162 1.84 -7.63 -14.03
#